data_9fb0433953e70ffb0a28ac6173e3cb84
#
_entry.id   9fb0433953e70ffb0a28ac6173e3cb84
#
_cell.length_a   1.000
_cell.length_b   1.000
_cell.length_c   1.000
_cell.angle_alpha   90.00
_cell.angle_beta   90.00
_cell.angle_gamma   90.00
#
_symmetry.space_group_name_H-M   'P 1'
#
loop_
_entity.id
_entity.type
_entity.pdbx_description
1 polymer ?
#
loop_
_entity_poly.entity_id
_entity_poly.type
_entity_poly.pdbx_seq_one_letter_code
_entity_poly.pdbx_strand_id
1 'polypeptide(L)' 'RQCGELYLEVRCSNTAAVKLYEKLDFTVQQRLKAYYRDGEDAYLMAINFPS' A
#
# COMPACT_ATOMS: atom_id res chain seq x y z
N ARG A 1 12.36 18.54 -11.17
CA ARG A 1 12.54 18.14 -10.88
C ARG A 1 12.61 16.98 -10.15
N GLN A 2 11.88 16.66 -9.41
CA GLN A 2 11.94 15.54 -8.66
C GLN A 2 10.74 14.70 -8.75
N CYS A 3 10.83 13.40 -8.74
CA CYS A 3 9.72 12.48 -8.57
C CYS A 3 9.70 12.05 -7.14
N GLY A 4 8.54 12.00 -6.55
CA GLY A 4 8.37 11.49 -5.22
C GLY A 4 7.60 10.20 -5.24
N GLU A 5 7.81 9.39 -4.21
CA GLU A 5 7.03 8.20 -3.99
C GLU A 5 6.52 8.21 -2.57
N LEU A 6 5.30 7.79 -2.38
CA LEU A 6 4.74 7.63 -1.06
C LEU A 6 4.35 6.18 -0.89
N TYR A 7 4.82 5.56 0.19
CA TYR A 7 4.53 4.16 0.48
C TYR A 7 3.68 4.05 1.72
N LEU A 8 2.83 3.05 1.75
CA LEU A 8 2.08 2.73 2.96
C LEU A 8 1.86 1.23 3.02
N GLU A 9 1.57 0.74 4.22
CA GLU A 9 1.19 -0.65 4.43
C GLU A 9 -0.25 -0.70 4.89
N VAL A 10 -0.98 -1.68 4.42
CA VAL A 10 -2.38 -1.86 4.79
C VAL A 10 -2.62 -3.34 5.03
N ARG A 11 -3.43 -3.66 6.04
CA ARG A 11 -3.75 -5.05 6.33
C ARG A 11 -4.49 -5.66 5.15
N CYS A 12 -4.13 -6.88 4.79
CA CYS A 12 -4.76 -7.55 3.65
C CYS A 12 -6.26 -7.70 3.84
N SER A 13 -6.73 -7.83 5.07
CA SER A 13 -8.15 -7.96 5.35
C SER A 13 -8.91 -6.64 5.27
N ASN A 14 -8.20 -5.53 5.25
CA ASN A 14 -8.86 -4.22 5.22
C ASN A 14 -9.19 -3.84 3.79
N THR A 15 -10.19 -4.51 3.23
CA THR A 15 -10.53 -4.32 1.82
C THR A 15 -11.01 -2.91 1.53
N ALA A 16 -11.69 -2.28 2.48
CA ALA A 16 -12.15 -0.91 2.29
C ALA A 16 -10.98 0.05 2.11
N ALA A 17 -9.93 -0.13 2.92
CA ALA A 17 -8.75 0.72 2.80
C ALA A 17 -8.01 0.47 1.49
N VAL A 18 -7.88 -0.81 1.11
CA VAL A 18 -7.22 -1.15 -0.15
C VAL A 18 -7.94 -0.48 -1.31
N LYS A 19 -9.25 -0.58 -1.34
CA LYS A 19 -10.02 0.04 -2.41
C LYS A 19 -9.90 1.55 -2.42
N LEU A 20 -9.89 2.15 -1.24
CA LEU A 20 -9.72 3.59 -1.14
C LEU A 20 -8.39 4.04 -1.74
N TYR A 21 -7.32 3.34 -1.37
CA TYR A 21 -6.00 3.72 -1.88
C TYR A 21 -5.88 3.45 -3.37
N GLU A 22 -6.52 2.39 -3.87
CA GLU A 22 -6.52 2.16 -5.31
C GLU A 22 -7.22 3.28 -6.06
N LYS A 23 -8.28 3.83 -5.47
CA LYS A 23 -8.96 4.98 -6.06
C LYS A 23 -8.07 6.20 -6.09
N LEU A 24 -7.12 6.30 -5.18
CA LEU A 24 -6.18 7.40 -5.12
C LEU A 24 -4.93 7.14 -5.95
N ASP A 25 -4.97 6.10 -6.80
CA ASP A 25 -3.88 5.72 -7.70
C ASP A 25 -2.71 5.03 -7.02
N PHE A 26 -2.89 4.56 -5.79
CA PHE A 26 -1.90 3.67 -5.19
C PHE A 26 -1.99 2.30 -5.85
N THR A 27 -0.84 1.65 -5.98
CA THR A 27 -0.78 0.29 -6.52
C THR A 27 -0.07 -0.62 -5.53
N VAL A 28 -0.49 -1.89 -5.52
CA VAL A 28 0.16 -2.88 -4.65
C VAL A 28 1.52 -3.22 -5.25
N GLN A 29 2.57 -3.03 -4.47
CA GLN A 29 3.92 -3.32 -4.90
C GLN A 29 4.35 -4.70 -4.42
N GLN A 30 3.91 -5.10 -3.23
CA GLN A 30 4.39 -6.33 -2.63
C GLN A 30 3.42 -6.76 -1.55
N ARG A 31 3.36 -8.07 -1.32
CA ARG A 31 2.64 -8.61 -0.18
C ARG A 31 3.66 -8.98 0.88
N LEU A 32 3.49 -8.42 2.07
CA LEU A 32 4.41 -8.62 3.18
C LEU A 32 3.81 -9.68 4.10
N LYS A 33 4.43 -10.85 4.12
CA LYS A 33 3.92 -11.99 4.87
C LYS A 33 4.10 -11.75 6.36
N ALA A 34 3.04 -12.02 7.12
CA ALA A 34 3.06 -11.96 8.58
C ALA A 34 3.64 -10.64 9.08
N TYR A 35 3.22 -9.55 8.46
CA TYR A 35 3.79 -8.23 8.76
C TYR A 35 3.37 -7.72 10.13
N TYR A 36 2.13 -7.99 10.52
CA TYR A 36 1.61 -7.53 11.79
C TYR A 36 1.83 -8.58 12.87
N ARG A 37 1.78 -8.14 14.12
CA ARG A 37 2.06 -9.04 15.24
C ARG A 37 1.15 -10.24 15.33
N ASP A 38 -0.10 -10.06 14.88
CA ASP A 38 -1.06 -11.15 14.88
C ASP A 38 -0.87 -12.11 13.72
N GLY A 39 0.16 -11.90 12.93
CA GLY A 39 0.48 -12.79 11.81
C GLY A 39 -0.20 -12.43 10.52
N GLU A 40 -0.97 -11.34 10.50
CA GLU A 40 -1.65 -10.95 9.27
C GLU A 40 -0.68 -10.34 8.28
N ASP A 41 -0.91 -10.63 7.00
CA ASP A 41 -0.12 -10.06 5.91
C ASP A 41 -0.52 -8.61 5.66
N ALA A 42 0.38 -7.88 5.05
CA ALA A 42 0.10 -6.52 4.62
C ALA A 42 0.36 -6.37 3.14
N TYR A 43 -0.31 -5.42 2.52
CA TYR A 43 0.05 -4.98 1.18
C TYR A 43 0.89 -3.73 1.31
N LEU A 44 2.02 -3.73 0.65
CA LEU A 44 2.82 -2.52 0.49
C LEU A 44 2.31 -1.81 -0.75
N MET A 45 1.76 -0.63 -0.57
CA MET A 45 1.20 0.14 -1.66
C MET A 45 2.00 1.41 -1.86
N ALA A 46 2.05 1.87 -3.08
CA ALA A 46 2.83 3.05 -3.42
C ALA A 46 2.14 3.86 -4.50
N ILE A 47 2.43 5.13 -4.47
CA ILE A 47 2.00 6.05 -5.51
C ILE A 47 3.21 6.89 -5.92
N ASN A 48 3.31 7.18 -7.21
CA ASN A 48 4.37 8.02 -7.74
C ASN A 48 3.82 9.38 -8.06
N PHE A 49 4.56 10.41 -7.67
CA PHE A 49 4.21 11.77 -8.01
C PHE A 49 5.18 12.25 -9.08
N PRO A 50 4.69 12.58 -10.27
CA PRO A 50 5.58 13.14 -11.27
C PRO A 50 5.98 14.56 -10.85
N SER A 51 7.15 14.97 -11.22
CA SER A 51 7.60 16.31 -10.90
C SER A 51 7.26 17.28 -12.02
#